data_9cb8074b9176bf6f68af2a33485c62e4
#
_entry.id   9cb8074b9176bf6f68af2a33485c62e4
#
_cell.length_a   1.000
_cell.length_b   1.000
_cell.length_c   1.000
_cell.angle_alpha   90.00
_cell.angle_beta   90.00
_cell.angle_gamma   90.00
#
_symmetry.space_group_name_H-M   'P 1'
#
loop_
_entity.id
_entity.type
_entity.pdbx_description
1 polymer ?
#
loop_
_entity_poly.entity_id
_entity_poly.type
_entity_poly.pdbx_seq_one_letter_code
_entity_poly.pdbx_strand_id
1 'polypeptide(L)'
;MRLDPFAGTYLTDPAQVWRRLLDEPEGVRHDPDLGLWLITRHADVRRALGDAEAFGNALTLAPIYDVCPEAMEFIARIDAPPTTAAADPPVHPRTRRALRATFANTAERVERRYGAIVERRVDELVSRLVDRADGRADLVGEFTTELPLLVLLDILGVPEGDVGRVRAWGDGQIALLWGQPDPAEQVRLARDLWEFWRYCERLVGARLDGGRHGDDYVSQLLAYRDGDDEVLTVAEVSSIVFNLLVAGHETTAGLLAHALDQALSGPGRWRQLGEDPRRIPAFLTETLRFAPAIDGWLRVTRRPVTLGGVTIPAGVRCLLLIGAANRDPAVFARPEQFDPHRSDADGHLSFGHGPHFCIGAALARLEAEMALTRLCRAVPGLRLAPGHRRSYKVNIAFRAHRSLPVVLDTTVPSGAPAAPVAG
;
A
#
# COMPACT_ATOMS: atom_id res chain seq x y z
N MET A 1 -26.47 -2.77 -8.98
CA MET A 1 -25.80 -1.48 -9.21
C MET A 1 -24.51 -1.74 -9.97
N ARG A 2 -24.08 -0.86 -10.88
CA ARG A 2 -22.79 -1.00 -11.60
C ARG A 2 -21.66 -0.43 -10.73
N LEU A 3 -20.57 -1.17 -10.59
CA LEU A 3 -19.33 -0.64 -10.01
C LEU A 3 -18.49 -0.05 -11.15
N ASP A 4 -18.26 1.26 -11.12
CA ASP A 4 -17.29 1.90 -11.99
C ASP A 4 -16.14 2.49 -11.13
N PRO A 5 -15.08 1.71 -10.93
CA PRO A 5 -13.97 2.14 -10.07
C PRO A 5 -13.12 3.26 -10.67
N PHE A 6 -13.34 3.58 -11.95
CA PHE A 6 -12.64 4.64 -12.67
C PHE A 6 -13.44 5.94 -12.76
N ALA A 7 -14.73 5.91 -12.38
CA ALA A 7 -15.56 7.11 -12.35
C ALA A 7 -15.11 8.10 -11.28
N GLY A 8 -15.19 9.40 -11.59
CA GLY A 8 -14.80 10.46 -10.66
C GLY A 8 -15.55 10.42 -9.32
N THR A 9 -16.81 9.97 -9.30
CA THR A 9 -17.61 9.79 -8.08
C THR A 9 -17.05 8.69 -7.18
N TYR A 10 -16.63 7.53 -7.74
CA TYR A 10 -15.98 6.48 -6.98
C TYR A 10 -14.61 6.91 -6.48
N LEU A 11 -13.82 7.55 -7.33
CA LEU A 11 -12.49 8.02 -6.97
C LEU A 11 -12.52 9.05 -5.82
N THR A 12 -13.51 9.93 -5.80
CA THR A 12 -13.61 10.99 -4.76
C THR A 12 -14.26 10.50 -3.47
N ASP A 13 -15.32 9.70 -3.57
CA ASP A 13 -16.07 9.18 -2.42
C ASP A 13 -16.61 7.75 -2.68
N PRO A 14 -15.77 6.74 -2.55
CA PRO A 14 -16.18 5.34 -2.74
C PRO A 14 -17.13 4.84 -1.64
N ALA A 15 -17.19 5.52 -0.49
CA ALA A 15 -17.98 5.07 0.65
C ALA A 15 -19.47 4.91 0.34
N GLN A 16 -20.03 5.79 -0.51
CA GLN A 16 -21.42 5.67 -0.95
C GLN A 16 -21.66 4.40 -1.77
N VAL A 17 -20.69 4.03 -2.60
CA VAL A 17 -20.76 2.81 -3.41
C VAL A 17 -20.61 1.59 -2.51
N TRP A 18 -19.64 1.58 -1.60
CA TRP A 18 -19.42 0.49 -0.66
C TRP A 18 -20.63 0.23 0.23
N ARG A 19 -21.27 1.29 0.74
CA ARG A 19 -22.49 1.16 1.55
C ARG A 19 -23.59 0.44 0.77
N ARG A 20 -23.86 0.86 -0.48
CA ARG A 20 -24.88 0.23 -1.32
C ARG A 20 -24.56 -1.25 -1.60
N LEU A 21 -23.27 -1.57 -1.81
CA LEU A 21 -22.84 -2.96 -2.01
C LEU A 21 -22.98 -3.80 -0.72
N LEU A 22 -22.75 -3.22 0.45
CA LEU A 22 -22.95 -3.87 1.75
C LEU A 22 -24.43 -4.07 2.09
N ASP A 23 -25.31 -3.21 1.57
CA ASP A 23 -26.76 -3.34 1.73
C ASP A 23 -27.36 -4.46 0.86
N GLU A 24 -26.62 -4.99 -0.13
CA GLU A 24 -27.04 -6.15 -0.93
C GLU A 24 -27.10 -7.41 -0.03
N PRO A 25 -28.20 -8.19 -0.09
CA PRO A 25 -28.44 -9.29 0.87
C PRO A 25 -27.35 -10.36 0.89
N GLU A 26 -26.76 -10.66 -0.26
CA GLU A 26 -25.75 -11.70 -0.42
C GLU A 26 -24.33 -11.21 -0.11
N GLY A 27 -24.03 -9.92 -0.32
CA GLY A 27 -22.68 -9.35 -0.17
C GLY A 27 -21.67 -9.88 -1.19
N VAL A 28 -22.14 -10.65 -2.18
CA VAL A 28 -21.36 -11.27 -3.26
C VAL A 28 -22.14 -11.18 -4.55
N ARG A 29 -21.48 -10.69 -5.62
CA ARG A 29 -22.12 -10.65 -6.94
C ARG A 29 -21.12 -10.67 -8.08
N HIS A 30 -21.54 -11.10 -9.24
CA HIS A 30 -20.80 -10.93 -10.49
C HIS A 30 -21.04 -9.52 -11.07
N ASP A 31 -19.95 -8.82 -11.42
CA ASP A 31 -20.00 -7.57 -12.18
C ASP A 31 -19.59 -7.86 -13.62
N PRO A 32 -20.54 -7.83 -14.59
CA PRO A 32 -20.24 -8.23 -15.97
C PRO A 32 -19.35 -7.23 -16.72
N ASP A 33 -19.36 -5.96 -16.31
CA ASP A 33 -18.55 -4.91 -16.97
C ASP A 33 -17.08 -5.05 -16.60
N LEU A 34 -16.79 -5.46 -15.36
CA LEU A 34 -15.44 -5.74 -14.88
C LEU A 34 -15.00 -7.18 -15.15
N GLY A 35 -15.94 -8.09 -15.43
CA GLY A 35 -15.68 -9.53 -15.51
C GLY A 35 -15.20 -10.13 -14.17
N LEU A 36 -15.56 -9.51 -13.04
CA LEU A 36 -15.09 -9.87 -11.70
C LEU A 36 -16.26 -10.23 -10.78
N TRP A 37 -16.01 -11.15 -9.86
CA TRP A 37 -16.87 -11.38 -8.71
C TRP A 37 -16.48 -10.43 -7.58
N LEU A 38 -17.42 -9.62 -7.10
CA LEU A 38 -17.22 -8.68 -6.01
C LEU A 38 -17.57 -9.34 -4.68
N ILE A 39 -16.69 -9.25 -3.69
CA ILE A 39 -16.89 -9.76 -2.34
C ILE A 39 -16.74 -8.58 -1.38
N THR A 40 -17.77 -8.25 -0.60
CA THR A 40 -17.85 -6.98 0.14
C THR A 40 -17.87 -7.14 1.65
N ARG A 41 -18.53 -8.18 2.19
CA ARG A 41 -18.69 -8.35 3.64
C ARG A 41 -17.37 -8.73 4.30
N HIS A 42 -17.11 -8.17 5.46
CA HIS A 42 -15.87 -8.40 6.21
C HIS A 42 -15.58 -9.89 6.44
N ALA A 43 -16.57 -10.67 6.89
CA ALA A 43 -16.39 -12.10 7.14
C ALA A 43 -15.99 -12.88 5.88
N ASP A 44 -16.61 -12.55 4.74
CA ASP A 44 -16.34 -13.21 3.44
C ASP A 44 -14.98 -12.80 2.86
N VAL A 45 -14.64 -11.50 2.92
CA VAL A 45 -13.32 -10.99 2.52
C VAL A 45 -12.23 -11.61 3.40
N ARG A 46 -12.42 -11.66 4.71
CA ARG A 46 -11.48 -12.28 5.65
C ARG A 46 -11.30 -13.77 5.37
N ARG A 47 -12.40 -14.49 5.09
CA ARG A 47 -12.35 -15.90 4.68
C ARG A 47 -11.57 -16.08 3.39
N ALA A 48 -11.88 -15.28 2.34
CA ALA A 48 -11.19 -15.37 1.06
C ALA A 48 -9.69 -15.04 1.15
N LEU A 49 -9.28 -14.16 2.06
CA LEU A 49 -7.86 -13.87 2.34
C LEU A 49 -7.15 -15.02 3.07
N GLY A 50 -7.86 -15.77 3.90
CA GLY A 50 -7.31 -16.86 4.74
C GLY A 50 -7.35 -18.25 4.12
N ASP A 51 -8.30 -18.52 3.22
CA ASP A 51 -8.53 -19.83 2.61
C ASP A 51 -7.77 -19.98 1.29
N ALA A 52 -6.45 -20.28 1.38
CA ALA A 52 -5.59 -20.46 0.22
C ALA A 52 -5.91 -21.73 -0.61
N GLU A 53 -6.70 -22.68 -0.09
CA GLU A 53 -7.16 -23.85 -0.85
C GLU A 53 -8.28 -23.48 -1.81
N ALA A 54 -9.17 -22.60 -1.39
CA ALA A 54 -10.30 -22.14 -2.21
C ALA A 54 -9.95 -20.92 -3.08
N PHE A 55 -9.10 -20.03 -2.59
CA PHE A 55 -8.74 -18.75 -3.23
C PHE A 55 -7.23 -18.67 -3.49
N GLY A 56 -6.84 -18.84 -4.76
CA GLY A 56 -5.45 -18.74 -5.20
C GLY A 56 -5.00 -17.29 -5.44
N ASN A 57 -3.69 -17.12 -5.50
CA ASN A 57 -3.04 -15.81 -5.69
C ASN A 57 -2.44 -15.63 -7.09
N ALA A 58 -2.40 -16.65 -7.92
CA ALA A 58 -1.70 -16.65 -9.21
C ALA A 58 -2.07 -15.49 -10.15
N LEU A 59 -3.30 -14.96 -10.05
CA LEU A 59 -3.78 -13.82 -10.86
C LEU A 59 -3.88 -12.52 -10.06
N THR A 60 -3.32 -12.45 -8.86
CA THR A 60 -3.36 -11.25 -8.01
C THR A 60 -2.68 -10.04 -8.67
N LEU A 61 -1.57 -10.28 -9.37
CA LEU A 61 -0.80 -9.26 -10.09
C LEU A 61 -0.97 -9.39 -11.62
N ALA A 62 -2.10 -9.90 -12.09
CA ALA A 62 -2.43 -9.89 -13.51
C ALA A 62 -3.27 -8.65 -13.87
N PRO A 63 -3.06 -8.03 -15.05
CA PRO A 63 -3.89 -6.91 -15.52
C PRO A 63 -5.38 -7.25 -15.46
N ILE A 64 -6.20 -6.24 -15.17
CA ILE A 64 -7.65 -6.40 -15.05
C ILE A 64 -8.40 -6.26 -16.39
N TYR A 65 -7.68 -5.97 -17.45
CA TYR A 65 -8.14 -5.75 -18.81
C TYR A 65 -7.29 -6.56 -19.80
N ASP A 66 -7.74 -6.62 -21.04
CA ASP A 66 -6.98 -7.27 -22.12
C ASP A 66 -5.79 -6.40 -22.51
N VAL A 67 -4.59 -6.96 -22.37
CA VAL A 67 -3.35 -6.29 -22.74
C VAL A 67 -3.11 -6.46 -24.25
N CYS A 68 -2.71 -5.39 -24.94
CA CYS A 68 -2.43 -5.45 -26.38
C CYS A 68 -1.25 -6.40 -26.68
N PRO A 69 -1.25 -7.01 -27.90
CA PRO A 69 -0.24 -8.02 -28.26
C PRO A 69 1.20 -7.52 -28.14
N GLU A 70 1.47 -6.29 -28.53
CA GLU A 70 2.80 -5.68 -28.47
C GLU A 70 3.32 -5.50 -27.04
N ALA A 71 2.43 -5.18 -26.10
CA ALA A 71 2.79 -5.11 -24.67
C ALA A 71 3.01 -6.50 -24.10
N MET A 72 2.21 -7.50 -24.52
CA MET A 72 2.39 -8.90 -24.11
C MET A 72 3.75 -9.46 -24.51
N GLU A 73 4.35 -9.02 -25.64
CA GLU A 73 5.70 -9.41 -26.02
C GLU A 73 6.76 -9.03 -24.98
N PHE A 74 6.64 -7.85 -24.34
CA PHE A 74 7.55 -7.45 -23.27
C PHE A 74 7.30 -8.23 -21.99
N ILE A 75 6.03 -8.43 -21.61
CA ILE A 75 5.65 -9.21 -20.42
C ILE A 75 6.16 -10.65 -20.56
N ALA A 76 6.04 -11.27 -21.72
CA ALA A 76 6.50 -12.63 -21.99
C ALA A 76 8.03 -12.81 -21.91
N ARG A 77 8.82 -11.73 -21.98
CA ARG A 77 10.29 -11.77 -21.76
C ARG A 77 10.67 -11.85 -20.30
N ILE A 78 9.72 -11.62 -19.39
CA ILE A 78 9.98 -11.69 -17.96
C ILE A 78 9.88 -13.15 -17.52
N ASP A 79 11.03 -13.82 -17.50
CA ASP A 79 11.17 -15.20 -16.97
C ASP A 79 11.41 -15.14 -15.45
N ALA A 80 10.36 -14.80 -14.72
CA ALA A 80 10.40 -14.62 -13.28
C ALA A 80 9.55 -15.65 -12.55
N PRO A 81 10.04 -16.21 -11.42
CA PRO A 81 9.16 -16.92 -10.51
C PRO A 81 8.10 -15.97 -9.95
N PRO A 82 6.91 -16.49 -9.58
CA PRO A 82 5.87 -15.67 -8.98
C PRO A 82 6.40 -14.91 -7.76
N THR A 83 6.07 -13.62 -7.66
CA THR A 83 6.37 -12.85 -6.44
C THR A 83 5.65 -13.44 -5.24
N THR A 84 6.18 -13.26 -4.02
CA THR A 84 5.54 -13.78 -2.80
C THR A 84 4.08 -13.36 -2.67
N ALA A 85 3.70 -12.18 -3.17
CA ALA A 85 2.32 -11.69 -3.15
C ALA A 85 1.38 -12.45 -4.11
N ALA A 86 1.91 -12.95 -5.24
CA ALA A 86 1.19 -13.69 -6.27
C ALA A 86 1.45 -15.19 -6.24
N ALA A 87 2.37 -15.66 -5.38
CA ALA A 87 2.71 -17.06 -5.29
C ALA A 87 1.67 -17.88 -4.53
N ASP A 88 1.52 -19.11 -4.94
CA ASP A 88 0.82 -20.18 -4.25
C ASP A 88 1.81 -21.30 -3.86
N PRO A 89 1.43 -22.31 -3.06
CA PRO A 89 2.29 -23.47 -2.83
C PRO A 89 2.71 -24.15 -4.14
N PRO A 90 3.97 -24.62 -4.24
CA PRO A 90 5.00 -24.69 -3.20
C PRO A 90 5.88 -23.43 -3.04
N VAL A 91 5.80 -22.45 -3.94
CA VAL A 91 6.69 -21.28 -3.96
C VAL A 91 6.40 -20.35 -2.76
N HIS A 92 5.12 -20.05 -2.49
CA HIS A 92 4.76 -19.12 -1.41
C HIS A 92 5.33 -19.51 -0.04
N PRO A 93 5.15 -20.75 0.49
CA PRO A 93 5.69 -21.10 1.82
C PRO A 93 7.21 -21.00 1.88
N ARG A 94 7.93 -21.27 0.77
CA ARG A 94 9.40 -21.17 0.69
C ARG A 94 9.86 -19.71 0.77
N THR A 95 9.37 -18.86 -0.12
CA THR A 95 9.72 -17.43 -0.16
C THR A 95 9.23 -16.69 1.10
N ARG A 96 8.06 -17.07 1.64
CA ARG A 96 7.53 -16.52 2.89
C ARG A 96 8.39 -16.87 4.11
N ARG A 97 8.95 -18.08 4.14
CA ARG A 97 9.90 -18.50 5.20
C ARG A 97 11.16 -17.65 5.15
N ALA A 98 11.74 -17.44 3.96
CA ALA A 98 12.88 -16.57 3.75
C ALA A 98 12.60 -15.15 4.26
N LEU A 99 11.47 -14.54 3.85
CA LEU A 99 11.05 -13.23 4.30
C LEU A 99 10.89 -13.15 5.84
N ARG A 100 10.27 -14.15 6.47
CA ARG A 100 10.13 -14.18 7.94
C ARG A 100 11.46 -14.32 8.68
N ALA A 101 12.42 -15.01 8.10
CA ALA A 101 13.75 -15.19 8.69
C ALA A 101 14.61 -13.93 8.57
N THR A 102 14.54 -13.25 7.43
CA THR A 102 15.47 -12.16 7.07
C THR A 102 14.87 -10.78 7.26
N PHE A 103 13.59 -10.56 6.99
CA PHE A 103 12.93 -9.25 7.15
C PHE A 103 12.39 -9.09 8.58
N ALA A 104 12.63 -7.92 9.18
CA ALA A 104 12.04 -7.61 10.47
C ALA A 104 10.51 -7.43 10.32
N ASN A 105 9.73 -8.16 11.11
CA ASN A 105 8.27 -8.24 10.97
C ASN A 105 7.48 -8.03 12.28
N THR A 106 8.18 -7.75 13.38
CA THR A 106 7.57 -7.31 14.66
C THR A 106 8.02 -5.89 14.96
N ALA A 107 7.22 -5.12 15.69
CA ALA A 107 7.53 -3.73 16.01
C ALA A 107 8.93 -3.58 16.63
N GLU A 108 9.27 -4.40 17.62
CA GLU A 108 10.59 -4.38 18.28
C GLU A 108 11.75 -4.69 17.30
N ARG A 109 11.59 -5.69 16.44
CA ARG A 109 12.64 -6.05 15.46
C ARG A 109 12.80 -4.99 14.38
N VAL A 110 11.71 -4.37 13.93
CA VAL A 110 11.70 -3.28 12.96
C VAL A 110 12.38 -2.06 13.54
N GLU A 111 11.99 -1.64 14.74
CA GLU A 111 12.61 -0.51 15.45
C GLU A 111 14.13 -0.69 15.60
N ARG A 112 14.55 -1.83 16.12
CA ARG A 112 15.97 -2.12 16.31
C ARG A 112 16.77 -2.14 15.00
N ARG A 113 16.18 -2.60 13.91
CA ARG A 113 16.89 -2.82 12.65
C ARG A 113 16.81 -1.66 11.68
N TYR A 114 15.65 -1.04 11.58
CA TYR A 114 15.36 -0.01 10.59
C TYR A 114 15.06 1.36 11.19
N GLY A 115 14.90 1.45 12.52
CA GLY A 115 14.53 2.69 13.21
C GLY A 115 15.45 3.86 12.85
N ALA A 116 16.77 3.66 12.90
CA ALA A 116 17.74 4.70 12.55
C ALA A 116 17.66 5.15 11.07
N ILE A 117 17.33 4.22 10.15
CA ILE A 117 17.13 4.56 8.73
C ILE A 117 15.89 5.43 8.58
N VAL A 118 14.77 5.00 9.20
CA VAL A 118 13.50 5.73 9.14
C VAL A 118 13.66 7.12 9.76
N GLU A 119 14.25 7.21 10.96
CA GLU A 119 14.49 8.48 11.66
C GLU A 119 15.28 9.46 10.80
N ARG A 120 16.42 9.03 10.24
CA ARG A 120 17.24 9.85 9.36
C ARG A 120 16.45 10.38 8.15
N ARG A 121 15.70 9.50 7.45
CA ARG A 121 14.95 9.92 6.26
C ARG A 121 13.78 10.83 6.60
N VAL A 122 13.10 10.59 7.72
CA VAL A 122 12.06 11.50 8.23
C VAL A 122 12.65 12.88 8.53
N ASP A 123 13.77 12.94 9.27
CA ASP A 123 14.39 14.20 9.66
C ASP A 123 14.91 14.98 8.44
N GLU A 124 15.51 14.31 7.45
CA GLU A 124 15.92 14.91 6.18
C GLU A 124 14.75 15.54 5.41
N LEU A 125 13.62 14.82 5.32
CA LEU A 125 12.45 15.30 4.59
C LEU A 125 11.73 16.42 5.34
N VAL A 126 11.62 16.32 6.65
CA VAL A 126 11.00 17.37 7.48
C VAL A 126 11.84 18.65 7.41
N SER A 127 13.18 18.55 7.50
CA SER A 127 14.06 19.73 7.35
C SER A 127 13.87 20.41 6.00
N ARG A 128 13.82 19.64 4.90
CA ARG A 128 13.55 20.20 3.55
C ARG A 128 12.22 20.96 3.48
N LEU A 129 11.18 20.49 4.17
CA LEU A 129 9.89 21.17 4.21
C LEU A 129 9.97 22.46 5.04
N VAL A 130 10.61 22.43 6.21
CA VAL A 130 10.71 23.58 7.12
C VAL A 130 11.56 24.71 6.50
N ASP A 131 12.60 24.37 5.74
CA ASP A 131 13.50 25.33 5.10
C ASP A 131 12.88 26.04 3.88
N ARG A 132 11.63 25.72 3.51
CA ARG A 132 10.95 26.36 2.36
C ARG A 132 10.58 27.80 2.65
N ALA A 133 11.16 28.70 1.89
CA ALA A 133 10.95 30.14 2.06
C ALA A 133 9.51 30.60 1.71
N ASP A 134 8.78 29.85 0.84
CA ASP A 134 7.44 30.17 0.39
C ASP A 134 6.34 29.68 1.36
N GLY A 135 6.71 28.91 2.39
CA GLY A 135 5.77 28.37 3.39
C GLY A 135 4.69 27.46 2.79
N ARG A 136 4.95 26.82 1.63
CA ARG A 136 4.00 25.93 0.95
C ARG A 136 4.70 24.65 0.50
N ALA A 137 3.94 23.54 0.47
CA ALA A 137 4.44 22.27 -0.05
C ALA A 137 3.27 21.45 -0.61
N ASP A 138 3.60 20.47 -1.47
CA ASP A 138 2.73 19.33 -1.77
C ASP A 138 3.27 18.11 -1.02
N LEU A 139 2.60 17.74 0.08
CA LEU A 139 3.04 16.62 0.91
C LEU A 139 3.06 15.28 0.16
N VAL A 140 2.26 15.10 -0.89
CA VAL A 140 2.31 13.86 -1.69
C VAL A 140 3.61 13.77 -2.45
N GLY A 141 3.96 14.79 -3.21
CA GLY A 141 5.16 14.78 -4.05
C GLY A 141 6.47 14.91 -3.25
N GLU A 142 6.43 15.68 -2.15
CA GLU A 142 7.65 16.11 -1.46
C GLU A 142 7.93 15.35 -0.15
N PHE A 143 6.95 14.56 0.33
CA PHE A 143 7.10 13.85 1.60
C PHE A 143 6.55 12.42 1.58
N THR A 144 5.25 12.23 1.35
CA THR A 144 4.62 10.91 1.56
C THR A 144 5.07 9.87 0.54
N THR A 145 5.37 10.25 -0.69
CA THR A 145 5.92 9.34 -1.71
C THR A 145 7.42 9.14 -1.54
N GLU A 146 8.14 10.18 -1.11
CA GLU A 146 9.60 10.13 -0.95
C GLU A 146 10.03 9.24 0.21
N LEU A 147 9.38 9.39 1.39
CA LEU A 147 9.81 8.72 2.62
C LEU A 147 9.90 7.19 2.48
N PRO A 148 8.82 6.47 2.17
CA PRO A 148 8.87 5.01 2.12
C PRO A 148 9.77 4.49 1.00
N LEU A 149 9.88 5.21 -0.10
CA LEU A 149 10.80 4.87 -1.18
C LEU A 149 12.25 4.94 -0.69
N LEU A 150 12.68 6.07 -0.10
CA LEU A 150 14.04 6.25 0.37
C LEU A 150 14.41 5.25 1.47
N VAL A 151 13.50 4.99 2.42
CA VAL A 151 13.69 3.97 3.47
C VAL A 151 13.91 2.60 2.85
N LEU A 152 13.08 2.22 1.88
CA LEU A 152 13.17 0.91 1.25
C LEU A 152 14.46 0.76 0.42
N LEU A 153 14.87 1.82 -0.30
CA LEU A 153 16.11 1.81 -1.08
C LEU A 153 17.34 1.67 -0.17
N ASP A 154 17.36 2.33 0.98
CA ASP A 154 18.43 2.17 1.98
C ASP A 154 18.46 0.72 2.52
N ILE A 155 17.29 0.15 2.84
CA ILE A 155 17.19 -1.24 3.32
C ILE A 155 17.71 -2.23 2.27
N LEU A 156 17.38 -2.02 1.00
CA LEU A 156 17.77 -2.92 -0.10
C LEU A 156 19.18 -2.65 -0.64
N GLY A 157 19.84 -1.58 -0.21
CA GLY A 157 21.14 -1.19 -0.71
C GLY A 157 21.11 -0.71 -2.17
N VAL A 158 20.01 -0.07 -2.60
CA VAL A 158 19.86 0.51 -3.93
C VAL A 158 20.59 1.86 -3.99
N PRO A 159 21.40 2.11 -5.05
CA PRO A 159 22.09 3.39 -5.21
C PRO A 159 21.12 4.58 -5.27
N GLU A 160 21.46 5.67 -4.58
CA GLU A 160 20.61 6.87 -4.51
C GLU A 160 20.33 7.49 -5.91
N GLY A 161 21.29 7.37 -6.85
CA GLY A 161 21.09 7.81 -8.24
C GLY A 161 19.99 7.08 -9.00
N ASP A 162 19.52 5.93 -8.50
CA ASP A 162 18.47 5.12 -9.13
C ASP A 162 17.06 5.40 -8.60
N VAL A 163 16.92 6.24 -7.55
CA VAL A 163 15.64 6.56 -6.89
C VAL A 163 14.54 6.95 -7.89
N GLY A 164 14.83 7.93 -8.77
CA GLY A 164 13.84 8.43 -9.73
C GLY A 164 13.38 7.35 -10.72
N ARG A 165 14.28 6.46 -11.15
CA ARG A 165 14.00 5.37 -12.07
C ARG A 165 13.16 4.27 -11.40
N VAL A 166 13.53 3.85 -10.20
CA VAL A 166 12.80 2.84 -9.43
C VAL A 166 11.38 3.32 -9.12
N ARG A 167 11.22 4.60 -8.77
CA ARG A 167 9.91 5.24 -8.57
C ARG A 167 9.05 5.16 -9.83
N ALA A 168 9.59 5.58 -10.97
CA ALA A 168 8.86 5.58 -12.23
C ALA A 168 8.40 4.17 -12.64
N TRP A 169 9.24 3.16 -12.43
CA TRP A 169 8.90 1.76 -12.69
C TRP A 169 7.81 1.23 -11.77
N GLY A 170 7.86 1.55 -10.46
CA GLY A 170 6.83 1.15 -9.51
C GLY A 170 5.47 1.76 -9.83
N ASP A 171 5.42 3.07 -10.06
CA ASP A 171 4.20 3.78 -10.50
C ASP A 171 3.66 3.19 -11.82
N GLY A 172 4.56 2.88 -12.77
CA GLY A 172 4.22 2.29 -14.06
C GLY A 172 3.63 0.89 -13.93
N GLN A 173 4.17 0.05 -13.06
CA GLN A 173 3.62 -1.28 -12.80
C GLN A 173 2.20 -1.20 -12.24
N ILE A 174 1.93 -0.31 -11.30
CA ILE A 174 0.60 -0.12 -10.73
C ILE A 174 -0.39 0.34 -11.80
N ALA A 175 0.01 1.29 -12.65
CA ALA A 175 -0.81 1.76 -13.75
C ALA A 175 -1.10 0.65 -14.77
N LEU A 176 -0.11 -0.19 -15.10
CA LEU A 176 -0.25 -1.31 -16.02
C LEU A 176 -1.20 -2.39 -15.48
N LEU A 177 -1.12 -2.72 -14.19
CA LEU A 177 -1.87 -3.84 -13.64
C LEU A 177 -3.31 -3.48 -13.25
N TRP A 178 -3.54 -2.29 -12.72
CA TRP A 178 -4.82 -1.89 -12.12
C TRP A 178 -5.39 -0.56 -12.60
N GLY A 179 -4.70 0.10 -13.56
CA GLY A 179 -5.19 1.28 -14.24
C GLY A 179 -6.01 0.96 -15.50
N GLN A 180 -6.14 1.94 -16.39
CA GLN A 180 -6.73 1.82 -17.72
C GLN A 180 -5.83 2.52 -18.76
N PRO A 181 -4.57 2.08 -18.95
CA PRO A 181 -3.69 2.66 -19.96
C PRO A 181 -4.20 2.34 -21.37
N ASP A 182 -4.06 3.29 -22.28
CA ASP A 182 -4.29 3.02 -23.70
C ASP A 182 -3.22 2.07 -24.28
N PRO A 183 -3.41 1.51 -25.49
CA PRO A 183 -2.46 0.54 -26.04
C PRO A 183 -1.02 1.05 -26.17
N ALA A 184 -0.80 2.32 -26.52
CA ALA A 184 0.53 2.89 -26.62
C ALA A 184 1.21 2.99 -25.25
N GLU A 185 0.44 3.40 -24.25
CA GLU A 185 0.88 3.45 -22.86
C GLU A 185 1.12 2.03 -22.29
N GLN A 186 0.31 1.04 -22.64
CA GLN A 186 0.54 -0.36 -22.26
C GLN A 186 1.91 -0.86 -22.73
N VAL A 187 2.28 -0.58 -23.99
CA VAL A 187 3.59 -0.97 -24.56
C VAL A 187 4.73 -0.31 -23.81
N ARG A 188 4.61 0.99 -23.53
CA ARG A 188 5.63 1.73 -22.75
C ARG A 188 5.79 1.13 -21.35
N LEU A 189 4.69 0.94 -20.63
CA LEU A 189 4.67 0.41 -19.27
C LEU A 189 5.16 -1.05 -19.19
N ALA A 190 4.82 -1.88 -20.17
CA ALA A 190 5.31 -3.26 -20.25
C ALA A 190 6.82 -3.33 -20.51
N ARG A 191 7.37 -2.42 -21.35
CA ARG A 191 8.82 -2.28 -21.53
C ARG A 191 9.48 -1.86 -20.22
N ASP A 192 8.94 -0.88 -19.53
CA ASP A 192 9.44 -0.38 -18.25
C ASP A 192 9.42 -1.49 -17.19
N LEU A 193 8.38 -2.33 -17.16
CA LEU A 193 8.27 -3.50 -16.28
C LEU A 193 9.38 -4.53 -16.55
N TRP A 194 9.67 -4.83 -17.83
CA TRP A 194 10.75 -5.72 -18.21
C TRP A 194 12.12 -5.14 -17.81
N GLU A 195 12.38 -3.85 -18.04
CA GLU A 195 13.62 -3.18 -17.62
C GLU A 195 13.76 -3.19 -16.09
N PHE A 196 12.67 -3.02 -15.35
CA PHE A 196 12.66 -3.08 -13.90
C PHE A 196 13.03 -4.48 -13.39
N TRP A 197 12.48 -5.54 -14.01
CA TRP A 197 12.89 -6.90 -13.69
C TRP A 197 14.39 -7.11 -13.93
N ARG A 198 14.89 -6.71 -15.11
CA ARG A 198 16.32 -6.78 -15.45
C ARG A 198 17.20 -6.00 -14.47
N TYR A 199 16.72 -4.88 -13.98
CA TYR A 199 17.40 -4.12 -12.94
C TYR A 199 17.54 -4.91 -11.64
N CYS A 200 16.49 -5.56 -11.19
CA CYS A 200 16.51 -6.41 -9.98
C CYS A 200 17.48 -7.60 -10.13
N GLU A 201 17.49 -8.25 -11.30
CA GLU A 201 18.48 -9.31 -11.60
C GLU A 201 19.92 -8.81 -11.51
N ARG A 202 20.21 -7.65 -12.11
CA ARG A 202 21.56 -7.04 -12.02
C ARG A 202 21.92 -6.62 -10.58
N LEU A 203 20.96 -6.11 -9.83
CA LEU A 203 21.17 -5.72 -8.43
C LEU A 203 21.56 -6.94 -7.56
N VAL A 204 20.89 -8.06 -7.77
CA VAL A 204 21.21 -9.33 -7.07
C VAL A 204 22.53 -9.92 -7.58
N GLY A 205 22.73 -9.97 -8.90
CA GLY A 205 23.97 -10.48 -9.53
C GLY A 205 25.22 -9.77 -9.04
N ALA A 206 25.17 -8.44 -8.94
CA ALA A 206 26.29 -7.64 -8.44
C ALA A 206 26.71 -7.99 -6.98
N ARG A 207 25.75 -8.47 -6.14
CA ARG A 207 26.07 -8.95 -4.78
C ARG A 207 26.69 -10.35 -4.80
N LEU A 208 26.28 -11.19 -5.73
CA LEU A 208 26.87 -12.52 -5.91
C LEU A 208 28.32 -12.42 -6.40
N ASP A 209 28.57 -11.59 -7.43
CA ASP A 209 29.89 -11.44 -8.04
C ASP A 209 30.89 -10.74 -7.11
N GLY A 210 30.41 -9.82 -6.27
CA GLY A 210 31.25 -9.05 -5.35
C GLY A 210 31.82 -9.83 -4.17
N GLY A 211 31.42 -11.08 -3.94
CA GLY A 211 31.93 -11.99 -2.91
C GLY A 211 31.82 -11.44 -1.46
N ARG A 212 31.20 -10.31 -1.26
CA ARG A 212 30.97 -9.67 0.04
C ARG A 212 29.47 -9.62 0.31
N HIS A 213 29.08 -10.31 1.35
CA HIS A 213 27.76 -10.09 1.95
C HIS A 213 27.80 -8.75 2.67
N GLY A 214 27.19 -7.72 2.05
CA GLY A 214 27.01 -6.41 2.68
C GLY A 214 25.94 -6.47 3.80
N ASP A 215 25.72 -5.35 4.46
CA ASP A 215 24.69 -5.23 5.50
C ASP A 215 23.28 -4.99 4.90
N ASP A 216 23.15 -4.83 3.58
CA ASP A 216 21.87 -4.62 2.90
C ASP A 216 21.03 -5.89 2.86
N TYR A 217 19.73 -5.70 2.65
CA TYR A 217 18.76 -6.80 2.69
C TYR A 217 18.94 -7.82 1.55
N VAL A 218 19.42 -7.39 0.37
CA VAL A 218 19.72 -8.32 -0.75
C VAL A 218 20.82 -9.29 -0.33
N SER A 219 21.89 -8.77 0.26
CA SER A 219 23.00 -9.56 0.80
C SER A 219 22.53 -10.55 1.87
N GLN A 220 21.59 -10.15 2.72
CA GLN A 220 21.03 -11.03 3.74
C GLN A 220 20.16 -12.16 3.18
N LEU A 221 19.40 -11.91 2.09
CA LEU A 221 18.66 -12.96 1.38
C LEU A 221 19.63 -13.98 0.75
N LEU A 222 20.72 -13.51 0.17
CA LEU A 222 21.77 -14.35 -0.41
C LEU A 222 22.50 -15.17 0.67
N ALA A 223 22.78 -14.56 1.82
CA ALA A 223 23.34 -15.28 2.97
C ALA A 223 22.37 -16.34 3.54
N TYR A 224 21.06 -16.03 3.58
CA TYR A 224 20.04 -17.02 3.98
C TYR A 224 19.95 -18.21 3.02
N ARG A 225 20.10 -17.95 1.73
CA ARG A 225 20.16 -18.99 0.69
C ARG A 225 21.36 -19.92 0.89
N ASP A 226 22.50 -19.40 1.32
CA ASP A 226 23.77 -20.12 1.55
C ASP A 226 24.22 -20.99 0.37
N GLY A 227 23.99 -20.51 -0.86
CA GLY A 227 24.30 -21.24 -2.09
C GLY A 227 23.34 -22.39 -2.47
N ASP A 228 22.30 -22.63 -1.67
CA ASP A 228 21.36 -23.74 -1.85
C ASP A 228 20.07 -23.30 -2.55
N ASP A 229 19.84 -23.79 -3.78
CA ASP A 229 18.63 -23.52 -4.56
C ASP A 229 17.36 -24.18 -4.01
N GLU A 230 17.48 -25.21 -3.19
CA GLU A 230 16.35 -25.83 -2.50
C GLU A 230 15.81 -24.90 -1.39
N VAL A 231 16.67 -24.09 -0.79
CA VAL A 231 16.31 -23.07 0.19
C VAL A 231 15.65 -21.89 -0.51
N LEU A 232 16.33 -21.33 -1.53
CA LEU A 232 15.86 -20.17 -2.30
C LEU A 232 16.69 -20.03 -3.58
N THR A 233 16.07 -19.98 -4.74
CA THR A 233 16.78 -19.73 -5.98
C THR A 233 17.22 -18.26 -6.11
N VAL A 234 18.24 -17.97 -6.91
CA VAL A 234 18.66 -16.59 -7.20
C VAL A 234 17.54 -15.80 -7.88
N ALA A 235 16.77 -16.46 -8.76
CA ALA A 235 15.61 -15.84 -9.39
C ALA A 235 14.51 -15.48 -8.37
N GLU A 236 14.30 -16.31 -7.35
CA GLU A 236 13.37 -15.99 -6.25
C GLU A 236 13.89 -14.84 -5.38
N VAL A 237 15.19 -14.70 -5.15
CA VAL A 237 15.77 -13.51 -4.50
C VAL A 237 15.44 -12.26 -5.33
N SER A 238 15.67 -12.31 -6.65
CA SER A 238 15.33 -11.19 -7.56
C SER A 238 13.84 -10.87 -7.54
N SER A 239 12.98 -11.89 -7.49
CA SER A 239 11.53 -11.73 -7.39
C SER A 239 11.09 -11.11 -6.05
N ILE A 240 11.74 -11.46 -4.95
CA ILE A 240 11.50 -10.83 -3.64
C ILE A 240 11.89 -9.34 -3.68
N VAL A 241 13.07 -9.02 -4.21
CA VAL A 241 13.56 -7.65 -4.35
C VAL A 241 12.60 -6.81 -5.21
N PHE A 242 12.24 -7.34 -6.38
CA PHE A 242 11.27 -6.72 -7.27
C PHE A 242 9.93 -6.44 -6.57
N ASN A 243 9.38 -7.43 -5.86
CA ASN A 243 8.12 -7.29 -5.13
C ASN A 243 8.21 -6.23 -4.02
N LEU A 244 9.31 -6.20 -3.26
CA LEU A 244 9.49 -5.22 -2.18
C LEU A 244 9.59 -3.80 -2.71
N LEU A 245 10.31 -3.58 -3.83
CA LEU A 245 10.45 -2.27 -4.46
C LEU A 245 9.12 -1.67 -4.93
N VAL A 246 8.13 -2.49 -5.24
CA VAL A 246 6.78 -2.02 -5.59
C VAL A 246 5.86 -1.93 -4.37
N ALA A 247 5.78 -3.03 -3.60
CA ALA A 247 4.81 -3.13 -2.52
C ALA A 247 5.10 -2.20 -1.33
N GLY A 248 6.38 -1.86 -1.12
CA GLY A 248 6.80 -1.16 0.09
C GLY A 248 6.68 0.35 0.02
N HIS A 249 6.60 0.96 -1.16
CA HIS A 249 6.56 2.43 -1.21
C HIS A 249 5.16 2.99 -1.45
N GLU A 250 4.43 2.58 -2.47
CA GLU A 250 3.15 3.20 -2.84
C GLU A 250 2.06 3.01 -1.76
N THR A 251 2.05 1.84 -1.11
CA THR A 251 1.07 1.55 -0.05
C THR A 251 1.32 2.35 1.23
N THR A 252 2.58 2.50 1.61
CA THR A 252 2.97 3.31 2.77
C THR A 252 2.80 4.81 2.47
N ALA A 253 3.11 5.25 1.25
CA ALA A 253 2.80 6.60 0.78
C ALA A 253 1.31 6.92 0.86
N GLY A 254 0.45 5.96 0.47
CA GLY A 254 -1.00 6.05 0.60
C GLY A 254 -1.45 6.18 2.07
N LEU A 255 -0.91 5.36 2.96
CA LEU A 255 -1.19 5.44 4.40
C LEU A 255 -0.81 6.81 4.95
N LEU A 256 0.39 7.31 4.65
CA LEU A 256 0.86 8.62 5.08
C LEU A 256 -0.03 9.76 4.57
N ALA A 257 -0.35 9.75 3.27
CA ALA A 257 -1.20 10.77 2.66
C ALA A 257 -2.61 10.77 3.27
N HIS A 258 -3.20 9.59 3.48
CA HIS A 258 -4.51 9.47 4.13
C HIS A 258 -4.47 9.92 5.60
N ALA A 259 -3.41 9.56 6.34
CA ALA A 259 -3.26 9.98 7.73
C ALA A 259 -3.14 11.50 7.84
N LEU A 260 -2.32 12.13 6.99
CA LEU A 260 -2.18 13.59 6.95
C LEU A 260 -3.49 14.28 6.52
N ASP A 261 -4.17 13.77 5.48
CA ASP A 261 -5.47 14.30 5.08
C ASP A 261 -6.51 14.20 6.22
N GLN A 262 -6.60 13.08 6.93
CA GLN A 262 -7.50 12.91 8.08
C GLN A 262 -7.13 13.82 9.26
N ALA A 263 -5.84 14.01 9.52
CA ALA A 263 -5.37 14.88 10.59
C ALA A 263 -5.67 16.35 10.32
N LEU A 264 -5.45 16.78 9.06
CA LEU A 264 -5.60 18.19 8.66
C LEU A 264 -7.04 18.58 8.31
N SER A 265 -7.89 17.62 7.90
CA SER A 265 -9.30 17.87 7.60
C SER A 265 -10.19 17.86 8.85
N GLY A 266 -9.76 17.21 9.92
CA GLY A 266 -10.56 17.12 11.16
C GLY A 266 -10.27 18.28 12.12
N PRO A 267 -11.30 18.91 12.69
CA PRO A 267 -11.11 20.04 13.58
C PRO A 267 -10.23 19.69 14.78
N GLY A 268 -9.11 20.38 14.92
CA GLY A 268 -8.18 20.25 16.05
C GLY A 268 -7.38 18.95 16.12
N ARG A 269 -7.56 17.99 15.19
CA ARG A 269 -6.86 16.70 15.22
C ARG A 269 -5.35 16.87 15.13
N TRP A 270 -4.86 17.70 14.20
CA TRP A 270 -3.42 17.96 14.05
C TRP A 270 -2.77 18.43 15.35
N ARG A 271 -3.41 19.43 15.99
CA ARG A 271 -2.96 19.95 17.28
C ARG A 271 -2.99 18.87 18.37
N GLN A 272 -4.06 18.06 18.47
CA GLN A 272 -4.17 16.98 19.45
C GLN A 272 -3.08 15.93 19.30
N LEU A 273 -2.68 15.58 18.07
CA LEU A 273 -1.57 14.66 17.80
C LEU A 273 -0.23 15.27 18.21
N GLY A 274 -0.02 16.56 18.02
CA GLY A 274 1.18 17.29 18.47
C GLY A 274 1.27 17.42 19.99
N GLU A 275 0.15 17.69 20.68
CA GLU A 275 0.07 17.79 22.13
C GLU A 275 0.27 16.43 22.83
N ASP A 276 -0.22 15.33 22.24
CA ASP A 276 -0.08 13.97 22.78
C ASP A 276 0.25 12.95 21.68
N PRO A 277 1.54 12.77 21.33
CA PRO A 277 1.95 11.81 20.30
C PRO A 277 1.56 10.36 20.59
N ARG A 278 1.25 9.99 21.83
CA ARG A 278 0.75 8.64 22.20
C ARG A 278 -0.59 8.30 21.54
N ARG A 279 -1.30 9.28 21.00
CA ARG A 279 -2.52 9.09 20.21
C ARG A 279 -2.26 8.62 18.77
N ILE A 280 -1.03 8.82 18.26
CA ILE A 280 -0.69 8.53 16.85
C ILE A 280 -0.93 7.07 16.47
N PRO A 281 -0.54 6.05 17.25
CA PRO A 281 -0.80 4.65 16.88
C PRO A 281 -2.29 4.33 16.70
N ALA A 282 -3.15 4.77 17.61
CA ALA A 282 -4.59 4.58 17.48
C ALA A 282 -5.19 5.36 16.30
N PHE A 283 -4.72 6.58 16.07
CA PHE A 283 -5.09 7.40 14.92
C PHE A 283 -4.72 6.71 13.59
N LEU A 284 -3.54 6.12 13.49
CA LEU A 284 -3.09 5.38 12.30
C LEU A 284 -3.89 4.08 12.10
N THR A 285 -4.24 3.37 13.16
CA THR A 285 -5.09 2.17 13.09
C THR A 285 -6.48 2.52 12.53
N GLU A 286 -7.07 3.61 13.00
CA GLU A 286 -8.34 4.09 12.45
C GLU A 286 -8.19 4.62 11.01
N THR A 287 -7.05 5.23 10.67
CA THR A 287 -6.77 5.62 9.28
C THR A 287 -6.74 4.41 8.37
N LEU A 288 -6.05 3.34 8.77
CA LEU A 288 -6.00 2.08 8.03
C LEU A 288 -7.39 1.49 7.81
N ARG A 289 -8.26 1.52 8.82
CA ARG A 289 -9.64 1.08 8.68
C ARG A 289 -10.45 1.99 7.74
N PHE A 290 -10.42 3.29 8.00
CA PHE A 290 -11.33 4.26 7.36
C PHE A 290 -10.93 4.59 5.92
N ALA A 291 -9.64 4.72 5.66
CA ALA A 291 -9.07 5.08 4.37
C ALA A 291 -7.87 4.17 4.05
N PRO A 292 -8.11 2.90 3.72
CA PRO A 292 -7.04 1.99 3.34
C PRO A 292 -6.32 2.47 2.08
N ALA A 293 -5.01 2.21 1.99
CA ALA A 293 -4.26 2.47 0.77
C ALA A 293 -4.59 1.48 -0.34
N ILE A 294 -5.16 0.34 0.00
CA ILE A 294 -5.65 -0.69 -0.92
C ILE A 294 -7.13 -0.90 -0.67
N ASP A 295 -7.97 -0.44 -1.60
CA ASP A 295 -9.43 -0.58 -1.53
C ASP A 295 -9.92 -1.94 -2.00
N GLY A 296 -9.17 -2.59 -2.90
CA GLY A 296 -9.53 -3.88 -3.47
C GLY A 296 -8.34 -4.79 -3.73
N TRP A 297 -8.50 -6.10 -3.58
CA TRP A 297 -7.45 -7.07 -3.81
C TRP A 297 -7.97 -8.29 -4.56
N LEU A 298 -7.20 -8.80 -5.52
CA LEU A 298 -7.64 -9.89 -6.39
C LEU A 298 -7.31 -11.26 -5.82
N ARG A 299 -8.21 -12.21 -6.11
CA ARG A 299 -8.03 -13.66 -5.92
C ARG A 299 -8.62 -14.40 -7.11
N VAL A 300 -8.26 -15.64 -7.27
CA VAL A 300 -8.88 -16.58 -8.23
C VAL A 300 -9.43 -17.77 -7.46
N THR A 301 -10.67 -18.17 -7.76
CA THR A 301 -11.26 -19.38 -7.15
C THR A 301 -10.64 -20.64 -7.75
N ARG A 302 -10.21 -21.59 -6.90
CA ARG A 302 -9.65 -22.89 -7.33
C ARG A 302 -10.70 -23.99 -7.44
N ARG A 303 -11.81 -23.81 -6.74
CA ARG A 303 -12.99 -24.67 -6.73
C ARG A 303 -14.24 -23.81 -6.56
N PRO A 304 -15.45 -24.35 -6.80
CA PRO A 304 -16.66 -23.61 -6.47
C PRO A 304 -16.71 -23.28 -4.99
N VAL A 305 -17.08 -22.02 -4.66
CA VAL A 305 -17.13 -21.49 -3.29
C VAL A 305 -18.48 -20.83 -3.06
N THR A 306 -19.14 -21.17 -1.95
CA THR A 306 -20.39 -20.50 -1.55
C THR A 306 -20.10 -19.48 -0.46
N LEU A 307 -20.48 -18.22 -0.73
CA LEU A 307 -20.42 -17.08 0.18
C LEU A 307 -21.77 -16.36 0.14
N GLY A 308 -22.32 -15.96 1.28
CA GLY A 308 -23.60 -15.26 1.35
C GLY A 308 -24.77 -15.97 0.64
N GLY A 309 -24.71 -17.31 0.48
CA GLY A 309 -25.69 -18.09 -0.27
C GLY A 309 -25.48 -18.14 -1.79
N VAL A 310 -24.50 -17.40 -2.32
CA VAL A 310 -24.15 -17.37 -3.76
C VAL A 310 -22.97 -18.28 -4.03
N THR A 311 -23.08 -19.16 -5.03
CA THR A 311 -21.97 -20.03 -5.46
C THR A 311 -21.16 -19.36 -6.56
N ILE A 312 -19.89 -19.05 -6.26
CA ILE A 312 -18.89 -18.55 -7.18
C ILE A 312 -18.27 -19.75 -7.90
N PRO A 313 -18.25 -19.79 -9.25
CA PRO A 313 -17.63 -20.89 -9.98
C PRO A 313 -16.12 -21.00 -9.72
N ALA A 314 -15.49 -22.15 -10.07
CA ALA A 314 -14.05 -22.29 -10.10
C ALA A 314 -13.41 -21.52 -11.27
N GLY A 315 -12.16 -21.07 -11.10
CA GLY A 315 -11.35 -20.46 -12.15
C GLY A 315 -11.70 -18.98 -12.44
N VAL A 316 -12.55 -18.36 -11.64
CA VAL A 316 -12.97 -16.96 -11.85
C VAL A 316 -12.24 -15.99 -10.91
N ARG A 317 -12.03 -14.76 -11.40
CA ARG A 317 -11.39 -13.70 -10.63
C ARG A 317 -12.39 -13.05 -9.67
N CYS A 318 -11.95 -12.85 -8.43
CA CYS A 318 -12.71 -12.17 -7.38
C CYS A 318 -11.98 -10.89 -6.95
N LEU A 319 -12.69 -9.78 -6.85
CA LEU A 319 -12.23 -8.56 -6.23
C LEU A 319 -12.75 -8.51 -4.79
N LEU A 320 -11.84 -8.67 -3.85
CA LEU A 320 -12.10 -8.51 -2.42
C LEU A 320 -12.11 -7.02 -2.09
N LEU A 321 -13.26 -6.43 -1.84
CA LEU A 321 -13.41 -5.00 -1.56
C LEU A 321 -13.04 -4.71 -0.11
N ILE A 322 -11.75 -4.53 0.16
CA ILE A 322 -11.19 -4.26 1.50
C ILE A 322 -11.76 -2.96 2.07
N GLY A 323 -11.89 -1.92 1.24
CA GLY A 323 -12.49 -0.65 1.66
C GLY A 323 -13.93 -0.81 2.15
N ALA A 324 -14.74 -1.63 1.47
CA ALA A 324 -16.09 -1.99 1.91
C ALA A 324 -16.08 -2.84 3.19
N ALA A 325 -15.25 -3.89 3.22
CA ALA A 325 -15.12 -4.77 4.38
C ALA A 325 -14.72 -4.00 5.66
N ASN A 326 -13.85 -3.01 5.55
CA ASN A 326 -13.45 -2.14 6.66
C ASN A 326 -14.56 -1.17 7.12
N ARG A 327 -15.68 -1.14 6.41
CA ARG A 327 -16.88 -0.34 6.74
C ARG A 327 -18.11 -1.19 6.95
N ASP A 328 -17.96 -2.50 7.09
CA ASP A 328 -19.06 -3.41 7.36
C ASP A 328 -19.66 -3.13 8.74
N PRO A 329 -20.95 -2.72 8.82
CA PRO A 329 -21.62 -2.42 10.10
C PRO A 329 -21.79 -3.65 10.99
N ALA A 330 -21.63 -4.87 10.45
CA ALA A 330 -21.63 -6.09 11.25
C ALA A 330 -20.38 -6.22 12.13
N VAL A 331 -19.31 -5.48 11.82
CA VAL A 331 -18.04 -5.52 12.56
C VAL A 331 -17.70 -4.18 13.20
N PHE A 332 -17.95 -3.08 12.51
CA PHE A 332 -17.56 -1.76 12.95
C PHE A 332 -18.75 -0.88 13.32
N ALA A 333 -18.84 -0.48 14.57
CA ALA A 333 -19.88 0.45 15.00
C ALA A 333 -19.70 1.82 14.33
N ARG A 334 -20.79 2.40 13.80
CA ARG A 334 -20.76 3.69 13.08
C ARG A 334 -19.61 3.77 12.06
N PRO A 335 -19.56 2.85 11.06
CA PRO A 335 -18.39 2.64 10.22
C PRO A 335 -18.01 3.86 9.37
N GLU A 336 -18.96 4.75 9.10
CA GLU A 336 -18.76 5.98 8.31
C GLU A 336 -18.16 7.15 9.10
N GLN A 337 -17.93 6.97 10.40
CA GLN A 337 -17.31 7.98 11.25
C GLN A 337 -15.84 7.64 11.46
N PHE A 338 -14.96 8.59 11.21
CA PHE A 338 -13.55 8.51 11.60
C PHE A 338 -13.44 8.80 13.09
N ASP A 339 -13.14 7.79 13.89
CA ASP A 339 -13.03 7.87 15.34
C ASP A 339 -11.77 7.14 15.83
N PRO A 340 -10.67 7.88 16.10
CA PRO A 340 -9.43 7.27 16.61
C PRO A 340 -9.56 6.60 18.00
N HIS A 341 -10.68 6.77 18.67
CA HIS A 341 -10.92 6.19 19.99
C HIS A 341 -11.79 4.93 19.95
N ARG A 342 -12.17 4.46 18.75
CA ARG A 342 -12.95 3.22 18.64
C ARG A 342 -12.14 2.01 19.07
N SER A 343 -12.82 1.06 19.70
CA SER A 343 -12.18 -0.18 20.20
C SER A 343 -12.13 -1.31 19.16
N ASP A 344 -12.83 -1.18 18.04
CA ASP A 344 -12.96 -2.20 16.99
C ASP A 344 -12.03 -1.97 15.78
N ALA A 345 -11.23 -0.87 15.76
CA ALA A 345 -10.38 -0.51 14.62
C ALA A 345 -9.39 -1.61 14.20
N ASP A 346 -8.83 -2.37 15.15
CA ASP A 346 -7.87 -3.45 14.88
C ASP A 346 -8.45 -4.60 14.04
N GLY A 347 -9.77 -4.68 13.90
CA GLY A 347 -10.45 -5.61 13.00
C GLY A 347 -10.26 -5.31 11.51
N HIS A 348 -9.59 -4.22 11.13
CA HIS A 348 -9.38 -3.84 9.73
C HIS A 348 -8.60 -4.89 8.93
N LEU A 349 -8.89 -4.99 7.62
CA LEU A 349 -8.24 -5.92 6.69
C LEU A 349 -7.19 -5.25 5.78
N SER A 350 -6.75 -4.04 6.07
CA SER A 350 -5.85 -3.25 5.20
C SER A 350 -4.45 -3.85 5.02
N PHE A 351 -4.01 -4.69 5.95
CA PHE A 351 -2.79 -5.49 5.81
C PHE A 351 -3.06 -6.93 5.36
N GLY A 352 -4.29 -7.23 4.92
CA GLY A 352 -4.72 -8.57 4.57
C GLY A 352 -4.97 -9.46 5.78
N HIS A 353 -5.09 -10.78 5.53
CA HIS A 353 -5.29 -11.80 6.54
C HIS A 353 -4.70 -13.14 6.10
N GLY A 354 -4.36 -14.02 7.04
CA GLY A 354 -3.88 -15.39 6.76
C GLY A 354 -2.45 -15.46 6.21
N PRO A 355 -2.16 -16.42 5.30
CA PRO A 355 -0.80 -16.71 4.85
C PRO A 355 -0.09 -15.50 4.20
N HIS A 356 -0.84 -14.66 3.51
CA HIS A 356 -0.35 -13.46 2.81
C HIS A 356 -0.47 -12.17 3.63
N PHE A 357 -0.70 -12.24 4.94
CA PHE A 357 -0.66 -11.03 5.80
C PHE A 357 0.60 -10.22 5.54
N CYS A 358 0.48 -8.90 5.44
CA CYS A 358 1.56 -8.01 5.04
C CYS A 358 2.82 -8.19 5.91
N ILE A 359 3.95 -8.50 5.26
CA ILE A 359 5.25 -8.66 5.96
C ILE A 359 5.80 -7.30 6.43
N GLY A 360 5.48 -6.22 5.69
CA GLY A 360 5.92 -4.86 5.97
C GLY A 360 5.03 -4.08 6.95
N ALA A 361 3.98 -4.69 7.52
CA ALA A 361 2.99 -3.98 8.34
C ALA A 361 3.61 -3.19 9.51
N ALA A 362 4.61 -3.77 10.18
CA ALA A 362 5.32 -3.12 11.28
C ALA A 362 6.19 -1.95 10.79
N LEU A 363 6.86 -2.10 9.63
CA LEU A 363 7.68 -1.03 9.05
C LEU A 363 6.80 0.15 8.60
N ALA A 364 5.71 -0.11 7.89
CA ALA A 364 4.77 0.93 7.46
C ALA A 364 4.18 1.72 8.65
N ARG A 365 3.89 1.04 9.77
CA ARG A 365 3.45 1.71 11.01
C ARG A 365 4.55 2.57 11.60
N LEU A 366 5.78 2.05 11.71
CA LEU A 366 6.92 2.81 12.23
C LEU A 366 7.18 4.08 11.42
N GLU A 367 7.21 3.96 10.09
CA GLU A 367 7.38 5.11 9.20
C GLU A 367 6.29 6.17 9.42
N ALA A 368 5.03 5.74 9.48
CA ALA A 368 3.90 6.65 9.68
C ALA A 368 3.90 7.31 11.08
N GLU A 369 4.24 6.56 12.12
CA GLU A 369 4.33 7.06 13.50
C GLU A 369 5.45 8.10 13.65
N MET A 370 6.65 7.80 13.14
CA MET A 370 7.78 8.73 13.17
C MET A 370 7.47 9.99 12.34
N ALA A 371 6.93 9.81 11.12
CA ALA A 371 6.59 10.92 10.23
C ALA A 371 5.59 11.89 10.88
N LEU A 372 4.46 11.39 11.40
CA LEU A 372 3.48 12.24 12.07
C LEU A 372 4.07 12.92 13.31
N THR A 373 4.82 12.18 14.12
CA THR A 373 5.45 12.72 15.33
C THR A 373 6.39 13.88 15.02
N ARG A 374 7.26 13.71 14.02
CA ARG A 374 8.22 14.75 13.63
C ARG A 374 7.56 15.96 12.95
N LEU A 375 6.62 15.70 12.05
CA LEU A 375 5.86 16.77 11.38
C LEU A 375 5.02 17.60 12.36
N CYS A 376 4.29 16.97 13.28
CA CYS A 376 3.51 17.68 14.30
C CYS A 376 4.40 18.59 15.15
N ARG A 377 5.62 18.14 15.46
CA ARG A 377 6.58 18.92 16.25
C ARG A 377 7.20 20.06 15.46
N ALA A 378 7.59 19.79 14.20
CA ALA A 378 8.31 20.75 13.36
C ALA A 378 7.38 21.82 12.74
N VAL A 379 6.12 21.45 12.43
CA VAL A 379 5.14 22.32 11.78
C VAL A 379 3.80 22.26 12.52
N PRO A 380 3.72 22.81 13.75
CA PRO A 380 2.51 22.74 14.57
C PRO A 380 1.30 23.46 13.94
N GLY A 381 1.53 24.47 13.10
CA GLY A 381 0.50 25.19 12.34
C GLY A 381 0.22 24.65 10.95
N LEU A 382 0.64 23.39 10.63
CA LEU A 382 0.37 22.77 9.34
C LEU A 382 -1.14 22.73 9.05
N ARG A 383 -1.53 23.16 7.85
CA ARG A 383 -2.93 23.14 7.39
C ARG A 383 -3.03 22.92 5.90
N LEU A 384 -4.17 22.37 5.46
CA LEU A 384 -4.46 22.27 4.02
C LEU A 384 -4.47 23.65 3.37
N ALA A 385 -3.98 23.74 2.15
CA ALA A 385 -4.04 24.97 1.37
C ALA A 385 -5.50 25.39 1.13
N PRO A 386 -5.83 26.69 1.15
CA PRO A 386 -7.16 27.17 0.86
C PRO A 386 -7.67 26.66 -0.50
N GLY A 387 -8.91 26.18 -0.54
CA GLY A 387 -9.51 25.66 -1.77
C GLY A 387 -9.03 24.25 -2.17
N HIS A 388 -8.25 23.57 -1.35
CA HIS A 388 -7.85 22.18 -1.61
C HIS A 388 -9.08 21.28 -1.85
N ARG A 389 -9.00 20.48 -2.93
CA ARG A 389 -9.97 19.45 -3.25
C ARG A 389 -9.24 18.14 -3.41
N ARG A 390 -9.74 17.09 -2.76
CA ARG A 390 -9.17 15.74 -2.88
C ARG A 390 -9.22 15.26 -4.32
N SER A 391 -8.10 14.76 -4.80
CA SER A 391 -7.97 14.11 -6.09
C SER A 391 -7.11 12.85 -5.96
N TYR A 392 -7.51 11.79 -6.68
CA TYR A 392 -6.87 10.49 -6.55
C TYR A 392 -6.35 9.99 -7.88
N LYS A 393 -5.30 9.14 -7.85
CA LYS A 393 -4.84 8.38 -9.02
C LYS A 393 -5.96 7.44 -9.48
N VAL A 394 -6.12 7.26 -10.80
CA VAL A 394 -7.16 6.40 -11.37
C VAL A 394 -6.69 4.95 -11.30
N ASN A 395 -7.35 4.15 -10.44
CA ASN A 395 -6.92 2.80 -10.15
C ASN A 395 -8.06 2.02 -9.45
N ILE A 396 -8.23 0.73 -9.74
CA ILE A 396 -9.28 -0.11 -9.14
C ILE A 396 -8.91 -0.62 -7.75
N ALA A 397 -7.62 -0.76 -7.46
CA ALA A 397 -7.12 -1.41 -6.25
C ALA A 397 -6.49 -0.44 -5.25
N PHE A 398 -5.67 0.49 -5.73
CA PHE A 398 -4.94 1.43 -4.90
C PHE A 398 -5.64 2.77 -4.82
N ARG A 399 -5.75 3.30 -3.60
CA ARG A 399 -6.28 4.62 -3.36
C ARG A 399 -5.14 5.56 -2.97
N ALA A 400 -4.64 6.31 -3.90
CA ALA A 400 -3.52 7.22 -3.71
C ALA A 400 -3.91 8.66 -4.08
N HIS A 401 -3.64 9.62 -3.20
CA HIS A 401 -3.80 11.04 -3.49
C HIS A 401 -2.87 11.46 -4.64
N ARG A 402 -3.36 12.33 -5.54
CA ARG A 402 -2.52 12.96 -6.57
C ARG A 402 -1.68 14.09 -5.99
N SER A 403 -2.23 14.83 -5.05
CA SER A 403 -1.56 15.92 -4.35
C SER A 403 -2.23 16.19 -3.00
N LEU A 404 -1.47 16.74 -2.06
CA LEU A 404 -1.95 17.23 -0.77
C LEU A 404 -1.27 18.58 -0.47
N PRO A 405 -1.73 19.66 -1.11
CA PRO A 405 -1.13 20.97 -0.95
C PRO A 405 -1.43 21.54 0.44
N VAL A 406 -0.37 22.04 1.08
CA VAL A 406 -0.42 22.55 2.44
C VAL A 406 0.23 23.93 2.57
N VAL A 407 -0.09 24.62 3.65
CA VAL A 407 0.62 25.78 4.16
C VAL A 407 1.41 25.36 5.39
N LEU A 408 2.70 25.62 5.36
CA LEU A 408 3.65 25.35 6.43
C LEU A 408 3.67 26.55 7.38
N ASP A 409 3.27 26.34 8.63
CA ASP A 409 3.36 27.36 9.68
C ASP A 409 4.10 26.74 10.87
N THR A 410 5.34 27.14 11.03
CA THR A 410 6.23 26.66 12.09
C THR A 410 6.00 27.39 13.42
N THR A 411 5.14 28.41 13.44
CA THR A 411 4.81 29.12 14.66
C THR A 411 3.85 28.31 15.51
N VAL A 412 4.09 28.23 16.81
CA VAL A 412 3.13 27.63 17.75
C VAL A 412 1.91 28.55 17.80
N PRO A 413 0.68 28.07 17.52
CA PRO A 413 -0.51 28.91 17.64
C PRO A 413 -0.60 29.43 19.08
N SER A 414 -0.38 30.73 19.30
CA SER A 414 -0.70 31.35 20.55
C SER A 414 -2.19 31.15 20.80
N GLY A 415 -2.52 30.46 21.92
CA GLY A 415 -3.87 29.99 22.24
C GLY A 415 -4.98 30.97 21.95
N ALA A 416 -5.66 30.82 20.82
CA ALA A 416 -6.94 31.46 20.61
C ALA A 416 -8.01 30.58 21.28
N PRO A 417 -8.86 31.15 22.16
CA PRO A 417 -9.98 30.40 22.71
C PRO A 417 -10.93 29.98 21.60
N ALA A 418 -11.44 28.73 21.71
CA ALA A 418 -12.44 28.22 20.79
C ALA A 418 -13.60 29.23 20.65
N ALA A 419 -13.90 29.60 19.41
CA ALA A 419 -15.09 30.42 19.14
C ALA A 419 -16.33 29.67 19.65
N PRO A 420 -17.27 30.32 20.31
CA PRO A 420 -18.49 29.69 20.78
C PRO A 420 -19.29 29.14 19.60
N VAL A 421 -19.70 27.90 19.69
CA VAL A 421 -20.65 27.27 18.78
C VAL A 421 -21.94 28.07 18.89
N ALA A 422 -22.31 28.79 17.85
CA ALA A 422 -23.65 29.42 17.76
C ALA A 422 -24.67 28.30 17.65
N GLY A 423 -25.69 28.38 18.51
CA GLY A 423 -26.76 27.42 18.71
C GLY A 423 -27.72 27.24 17.53
#